data_81a593edd0b3ee513434a619daf9d579
#
_entry.id   81a593edd0b3ee513434a619daf9d579
#
_cell.length_a   1.000
_cell.length_b   1.000
_cell.length_c   1.000
_cell.angle_alpha   90.00
_cell.angle_beta   90.00
_cell.angle_gamma   90.00
#
_symmetry.space_group_name_H-M   'P 1'
#
loop_
_entity.id
_entity.type
_entity.pdbx_description
1 polymer ?
#
loop_
_entity_poly.entity_id
_entity_poly.type
_entity_poly.pdbx_seq_one_letter_code
_entity_poly.pdbx_strand_id
1 'polypeptide(L)'
;MANHKSALKRIRSNETKRLRNRYYAKTMRNALKSFRDLTDKTVATEKISSMISLIDVVAKKAIIHKNKASNLKSKLMKKINHM
;
A
#
# COMPACT_ATOMS: atom_id res chain seq x y z
N MET A 1 34.93 -2.14 -19.06
CA MET A 1 34.16 -3.39 -19.25
C MET A 1 33.44 -3.86 -17.98
N ALA A 2 34.07 -3.75 -16.81
CA ALA A 2 33.41 -4.06 -15.55
C ALA A 2 32.11 -3.26 -15.34
N ASN A 3 32.05 -2.05 -15.86
CA ASN A 3 30.89 -1.16 -15.71
C ASN A 3 29.62 -1.68 -16.38
N HIS A 4 29.74 -2.46 -17.45
CA HIS A 4 28.59 -3.01 -18.16
C HIS A 4 27.84 -4.06 -17.33
N LYS A 5 28.56 -4.93 -16.64
CA LYS A 5 27.94 -5.93 -15.77
C LYS A 5 27.25 -5.29 -14.59
N SER A 6 27.86 -4.27 -13.99
CA SER A 6 27.27 -3.52 -12.88
C SER A 6 26.01 -2.76 -13.32
N ALA A 7 26.04 -2.16 -14.50
CA ALA A 7 24.88 -1.46 -15.07
C ALA A 7 23.71 -2.41 -15.32
N LEU A 8 23.98 -3.58 -15.91
CA LEU A 8 22.95 -4.60 -16.17
C LEU A 8 22.35 -5.12 -14.87
N LYS A 9 23.18 -5.38 -13.86
CA LYS A 9 22.72 -5.83 -12.55
C LYS A 9 21.83 -4.77 -11.90
N ARG A 10 22.19 -3.49 -12.01
CA ARG A 10 21.41 -2.38 -11.48
C ARG A 10 20.07 -2.25 -12.19
N ILE A 11 20.04 -2.39 -13.52
CA ILE A 11 18.82 -2.37 -14.32
C ILE A 11 17.88 -3.48 -13.87
N ARG A 12 18.37 -4.72 -13.75
CA ARG A 12 17.58 -5.86 -13.28
C ARG A 12 17.05 -5.63 -11.86
N SER A 13 17.89 -5.12 -10.97
CA SER A 13 17.48 -4.81 -9.60
C SER A 13 16.39 -3.75 -9.57
N ASN A 14 16.52 -2.71 -10.39
CA ASN A 14 15.53 -1.64 -10.48
C ASN A 14 14.21 -2.13 -11.04
N GLU A 15 14.24 -3.00 -12.05
CA GLU A 15 13.02 -3.62 -12.59
C GLU A 15 12.31 -4.48 -11.55
N THR A 16 13.06 -5.29 -10.81
CA THR A 16 12.50 -6.13 -9.74
C THR A 16 11.84 -5.27 -8.68
N LYS A 17 12.48 -4.19 -8.25
CA LYS A 17 11.92 -3.25 -7.28
C LYS A 17 10.67 -2.57 -7.81
N ARG A 18 10.69 -2.14 -9.07
CA ARG A 18 9.56 -1.48 -9.72
C ARG A 18 8.35 -2.40 -9.79
N LEU A 19 8.55 -3.67 -10.18
CA LEU A 19 7.48 -4.66 -10.24
C LEU A 19 6.91 -4.94 -8.85
N ARG A 20 7.77 -5.06 -7.84
CA ARG A 20 7.37 -5.27 -6.45
C ARG A 20 6.55 -4.08 -5.94
N ASN A 21 7.01 -2.87 -6.20
CA ASN A 21 6.33 -1.64 -5.78
C ASN A 21 4.95 -1.54 -6.45
N ARG A 22 4.88 -1.86 -7.73
CA ARG A 22 3.62 -1.89 -8.47
C ARG A 22 2.64 -2.91 -7.89
N TYR A 23 3.14 -4.09 -7.52
CA TYR A 23 2.33 -5.13 -6.89
C TYR A 23 1.73 -4.65 -5.57
N TYR A 24 2.56 -4.08 -4.69
CA TYR A 24 2.08 -3.56 -3.40
C TYR A 24 1.09 -2.42 -3.57
N ALA A 25 1.36 -1.50 -4.47
CA ALA A 25 0.45 -0.38 -4.75
C ALA A 25 -0.91 -0.87 -5.26
N LYS A 26 -0.90 -1.84 -6.17
CA LYS A 26 -2.13 -2.43 -6.71
C LYS A 26 -2.90 -3.19 -5.64
N THR A 27 -2.21 -3.98 -4.82
CA THR A 27 -2.80 -4.73 -3.71
C THR A 27 -3.47 -3.78 -2.72
N MET A 28 -2.80 -2.70 -2.35
CA MET A 28 -3.35 -1.69 -1.45
C MET A 28 -4.59 -1.02 -2.03
N ARG A 29 -4.54 -0.61 -3.30
CA ARG A 29 -5.69 0.03 -3.96
C ARG A 29 -6.91 -0.89 -4.05
N ASN A 30 -6.69 -2.15 -4.38
CA ASN A 30 -7.76 -3.14 -4.43
C ASN A 30 -8.37 -3.38 -3.05
N ALA A 31 -7.53 -3.48 -2.02
CA ALA A 31 -7.98 -3.65 -0.64
C ALA A 31 -8.76 -2.43 -0.16
N LEU A 32 -8.32 -1.21 -0.49
CA LEU A 32 -9.03 0.03 -0.17
C LEU A 32 -10.40 0.07 -0.83
N LYS A 33 -10.48 -0.32 -2.10
CA LYS A 33 -11.74 -0.37 -2.83
C LYS A 33 -12.70 -1.33 -2.16
N SER A 34 -12.25 -2.54 -1.84
CA SER A 34 -13.06 -3.54 -1.16
C SER A 34 -13.53 -3.05 0.21
N PHE A 35 -12.66 -2.38 0.95
CA PHE A 35 -13.01 -1.81 2.25
C PHE A 35 -14.07 -0.71 2.13
N ARG A 36 -13.96 0.15 1.12
CA ARG A 36 -14.92 1.24 0.88
C ARG A 36 -16.30 0.73 0.51
N ASP A 37 -16.37 -0.46 -0.08
CA ASP A 37 -17.65 -1.10 -0.46
C ASP A 37 -18.34 -1.78 0.73
N LEU A 38 -17.68 -1.89 1.89
CA LEU A 38 -18.27 -2.46 3.08
C LEU A 38 -19.39 -1.56 3.63
N THR A 39 -20.50 -2.18 3.96
CA THR A 39 -21.65 -1.48 4.55
C THR A 39 -21.89 -1.88 6.00
N ASP A 40 -21.31 -2.98 6.46
CA ASP A 40 -21.45 -3.50 7.81
C ASP A 40 -20.33 -2.95 8.70
N LYS A 41 -20.68 -2.18 9.72
CA LYS A 41 -19.73 -1.60 10.66
C LYS A 41 -18.92 -2.65 11.41
N THR A 42 -19.53 -3.77 11.77
CA THR A 42 -18.85 -4.86 12.49
C THR A 42 -17.74 -5.44 11.63
N VAL A 43 -18.02 -5.74 10.36
CA VAL A 43 -17.02 -6.26 9.41
C VAL A 43 -15.92 -5.24 9.18
N ALA A 44 -16.26 -3.96 9.00
CA ALA A 44 -15.29 -2.89 8.81
C ALA A 44 -14.37 -2.75 10.04
N THR A 45 -14.90 -2.83 11.24
CA THR A 45 -14.14 -2.75 12.48
C THR A 45 -13.18 -3.93 12.62
N GLU A 46 -13.56 -5.11 12.18
CA GLU A 46 -12.69 -6.28 12.18
C GLU A 46 -11.55 -6.15 11.15
N LYS A 47 -11.82 -5.55 10.00
CA LYS A 47 -10.85 -5.45 8.90
C LYS A 47 -9.94 -4.23 8.98
N ILE A 48 -10.26 -3.24 9.82
CA ILE A 48 -9.49 -1.99 9.86
C ILE A 48 -8.03 -2.20 10.26
N SER A 49 -7.76 -3.11 11.19
CA SER A 49 -6.39 -3.41 11.62
C SER A 49 -5.54 -3.92 10.47
N SER A 50 -6.07 -4.83 9.65
CA SER A 50 -5.37 -5.36 8.48
C SER A 50 -5.12 -4.26 7.43
N MET A 51 -6.10 -3.37 7.22
CA MET A 51 -5.94 -2.25 6.29
C MET A 51 -4.88 -1.27 6.75
N ILE A 52 -4.86 -0.92 8.02
CA ILE A 52 -3.86 -0.02 8.60
C ILE A 52 -2.47 -0.64 8.46
N SER A 53 -2.33 -1.93 8.76
CA SER A 53 -1.07 -2.64 8.61
C SER A 53 -0.58 -2.63 7.17
N LEU A 54 -1.46 -2.86 6.21
CA LEU A 54 -1.11 -2.83 4.79
C LEU A 54 -0.65 -1.44 4.34
N ILE A 55 -1.36 -0.39 4.75
CA ILE A 55 -1.00 1.00 4.44
C ILE A 55 0.37 1.33 5.04
N ASP A 56 0.63 0.92 6.27
CA ASP A 56 1.91 1.16 6.94
C ASP A 56 3.06 0.43 6.23
N VAL A 57 2.86 -0.81 5.78
CA VAL A 57 3.87 -1.56 5.02
C VAL A 57 4.19 -0.84 3.71
N VAL A 58 3.19 -0.39 2.99
CA VAL A 58 3.37 0.31 1.71
C VAL A 58 4.10 1.65 1.93
N ALA A 59 3.78 2.37 2.99
CA ALA A 59 4.47 3.60 3.37
C ALA A 59 5.92 3.34 3.79
N LYS A 60 6.16 2.28 4.56
CA LYS A 60 7.51 1.90 5.00
C LYS A 60 8.41 1.55 3.82
N LYS A 61 7.85 0.97 2.76
CA LYS A 61 8.58 0.67 1.51
C LYS A 61 8.75 1.91 0.62
N ALA A 62 8.31 3.07 1.06
CA ALA A 62 8.37 4.34 0.31
C ALA A 62 7.60 4.30 -1.02
N ILE A 63 6.61 3.42 -1.15
CA ILE A 63 5.73 3.35 -2.32
C ILE A 63 4.74 4.52 -2.28
N ILE A 64 4.30 4.88 -1.08
CA ILE A 64 3.54 6.11 -0.82
C ILE A 64 4.23 6.91 0.27
N HIS A 65 3.99 8.21 0.28
CA HIS A 65 4.53 9.09 1.31
C HIS A 65 3.78 8.87 2.65
N LYS A 66 4.48 9.05 3.78
CA LYS A 66 3.88 8.89 5.11
C LYS A 66 2.67 9.79 5.31
N ASN A 67 2.64 10.97 4.69
CA ASN A 67 1.50 11.88 4.76
C ASN A 67 0.28 11.30 4.05
N LYS A 68 0.50 10.66 2.90
CA LYS A 68 -0.56 9.94 2.18
C LYS A 68 -1.12 8.79 3.03
N ALA A 69 -0.23 8.05 3.68
CA ALA A 69 -0.62 6.95 4.57
C ALA A 69 -1.49 7.45 5.71
N SER A 70 -1.10 8.55 6.36
CA SER A 70 -1.86 9.18 7.45
C SER A 70 -3.24 9.62 6.97
N ASN A 71 -3.32 10.22 5.78
CA ASN A 71 -4.59 10.67 5.20
C ASN A 71 -5.51 9.49 4.91
N LEU A 72 -4.97 8.39 4.36
CA LEU A 72 -5.75 7.18 4.07
C LEU A 72 -6.28 6.56 5.36
N LYS A 73 -5.45 6.43 6.39
CA LYS A 73 -5.87 5.89 7.69
C LYS A 73 -6.96 6.75 8.31
N SER A 74 -6.81 8.06 8.26
CA SER A 74 -7.80 8.99 8.80
C SER A 74 -9.15 8.85 8.07
N LYS A 75 -9.14 8.74 6.76
CA LYS A 75 -10.37 8.57 5.97
C LYS A 75 -11.07 7.25 6.29
N LEU A 76 -10.31 6.17 6.50
CA LEU A 76 -10.89 4.87 6.85
C LEU A 76 -11.53 4.91 8.24
N MET A 77 -10.87 5.54 9.20
CA MET A 77 -11.40 5.69 10.56
C MET A 77 -12.69 6.53 10.57
N LYS A 78 -12.71 7.62 9.80
CA LYS A 78 -13.90 8.46 9.66
C LYS A 78 -15.05 7.69 9.03
N LYS A 79 -14.76 6.86 8.03
CA LYS A 79 -15.78 6.04 7.38
C LYS A 79 -16.45 5.11 8.40
N ILE A 80 -15.66 4.43 9.23
CA ILE A 80 -16.19 3.54 10.28
C ILE A 80 -17.04 4.33 11.26
N ASN A 81 -16.60 5.50 11.69
CA ASN A 81 -17.34 6.32 12.64
C ASN A 81 -18.68 6.81 12.09
N HIS A 82 -18.80 6.93 10.77
CA HIS A 82 -20.02 7.37 10.11
C HIS A 82 -20.94 6.22 9.69
N MET A 83 -20.49 5.00 9.86
CA MET A 83 -21.33 3.82 9.60
C MET A 83 -22.28 3.60 10.80
#